data_c6a326c5056bed26201abfafc7384b4f
#
_entry.id   c6a326c5056bed26201abfafc7384b4f
#
_cell.length_a   1.000
_cell.length_b   1.000
_cell.length_c   1.000
_cell.angle_alpha   90.00
_cell.angle_beta   90.00
_cell.angle_gamma   90.00
#
_symmetry.space_group_name_H-M   'P 1'
#
loop_
_entity.id
_entity.type
_entity.pdbx_description
1 polymer ?
#
loop_
_entity_poly.entity_id
_entity_poly.type
_entity_poly.pdbx_seq_one_letter_code
_entity_poly.pdbx_strand_id
1 'polypeptide(L)'
;VGAGVCRPGANVLTISEEGKGRRSRIDDYRITKRGGLGIRNYSNGNVAGIKIVDDTDDLILISQNGILIRIHASDINVQSRYGSGVRVMRLGEDDKVAVVARVDRDNDAETAKIEDTGETDPTPEELAAIEAEELAQEAAEDAAPENDTEE
;
A
#
# COMPACT_ATOMS: atom_id res chain seq x y z
N VAL A 1 -11.96 -7.07 4.85
CA VAL A 1 -13.06 -6.97 3.91
C VAL A 1 -12.94 -5.64 3.18
N GLY A 2 -13.20 -5.59 1.88
CA GLY A 2 -13.01 -4.42 1.05
C GLY A 2 -14.31 -3.95 0.38
N ALA A 3 -14.26 -2.73 -0.14
CA ALA A 3 -15.28 -2.17 -1.02
C ALA A 3 -14.59 -1.58 -2.25
N GLY A 4 -15.30 -1.51 -3.35
CA GLY A 4 -14.79 -0.95 -4.58
C GLY A 4 -15.92 -0.49 -5.50
N VAL A 5 -15.59 0.48 -6.36
CA VAL A 5 -16.53 0.96 -7.37
C VAL A 5 -16.51 0.01 -8.57
N CYS A 6 -17.67 -0.53 -8.91
CA CYS A 6 -17.82 -1.40 -10.07
C CYS A 6 -17.67 -0.59 -11.37
N ARG A 7 -16.81 -1.07 -12.27
CA ARG A 7 -16.62 -0.52 -13.61
C ARG A 7 -16.94 -1.60 -14.64
N PRO A 8 -17.61 -1.26 -15.76
CA PRO A 8 -17.84 -2.23 -16.83
C PRO A 8 -16.52 -2.82 -17.34
N GLY A 9 -16.44 -4.14 -17.49
CA GLY A 9 -15.26 -4.83 -17.97
C GLY A 9 -14.18 -5.14 -16.92
N ALA A 10 -14.26 -4.53 -15.74
CA ALA A 10 -13.31 -4.81 -14.65
C ALA A 10 -13.53 -6.20 -14.03
N ASN A 11 -12.52 -6.67 -13.32
CA ASN A 11 -12.57 -7.94 -12.61
C ASN A 11 -12.58 -7.73 -11.09
N VAL A 12 -13.27 -8.62 -10.40
CA VAL A 12 -13.22 -8.70 -8.94
C VAL A 12 -12.06 -9.61 -8.55
N LEU A 13 -11.02 -9.02 -8.01
CA LEU A 13 -9.91 -9.75 -7.41
C LEU A 13 -10.28 -10.11 -5.97
N THR A 14 -10.09 -11.36 -5.61
CA THR A 14 -10.24 -11.87 -4.24
C THR A 14 -8.95 -12.60 -3.85
N ILE A 15 -8.34 -12.19 -2.76
CA ILE A 15 -7.13 -12.82 -2.20
C ILE A 15 -7.48 -13.41 -0.83
N SER A 16 -7.13 -14.68 -0.62
CA SER A 16 -7.27 -15.35 0.69
C SER A 16 -6.09 -15.07 1.61
N GLU A 17 -6.29 -15.26 2.91
CA GLU A 17 -5.21 -15.21 3.91
C GLU A 17 -4.09 -16.21 3.62
N GLU A 18 -4.40 -17.31 2.95
CA GLU A 18 -3.46 -18.38 2.57
C GLU A 18 -2.63 -18.07 1.31
N GLY A 19 -2.75 -16.87 0.74
CA GLY A 19 -2.02 -16.46 -0.46
C GLY A 19 -2.57 -17.03 -1.77
N LYS A 20 -3.81 -17.49 -1.79
CA LYS A 20 -4.52 -17.85 -3.03
C LYS A 20 -5.30 -16.65 -3.54
N GLY A 21 -5.26 -16.43 -4.85
CA GLY A 21 -5.94 -15.34 -5.52
C GLY A 21 -6.80 -15.81 -6.69
N ARG A 22 -7.84 -15.06 -6.96
CA ARG A 22 -8.73 -15.28 -8.09
C ARG A 22 -9.26 -13.97 -8.61
N ARG A 23 -9.30 -13.82 -9.93
CA ARG A 23 -10.09 -12.78 -10.60
C ARG A 23 -11.38 -13.40 -11.14
N SER A 24 -12.49 -12.72 -10.95
CA SER A 24 -13.79 -13.10 -11.53
C SER A 24 -14.40 -11.89 -12.22
N ARG A 25 -15.09 -12.10 -13.33
CA ARG A 25 -15.75 -11.00 -14.03
C ARG A 25 -16.77 -10.34 -13.13
N ILE A 26 -16.88 -9.02 -13.21
CA ILE A 26 -17.87 -8.29 -12.42
C ILE A 26 -19.30 -8.72 -12.78
N ASP A 27 -19.53 -9.12 -14.02
CA ASP A 27 -20.82 -9.57 -14.54
C ASP A 27 -21.30 -10.89 -13.93
N ASP A 28 -20.40 -11.68 -13.33
CA ASP A 28 -20.75 -12.90 -12.59
C ASP A 28 -21.47 -12.57 -11.26
N TYR A 29 -21.48 -11.29 -10.86
CA TYR A 29 -22.12 -10.81 -9.65
C TYR A 29 -23.42 -10.08 -9.97
N ARG A 30 -24.54 -10.68 -9.55
CA ARG A 30 -25.85 -10.04 -9.74
C ARG A 30 -25.96 -8.74 -8.95
N ILE A 31 -26.59 -7.75 -9.54
CA ILE A 31 -26.97 -6.52 -8.84
C ILE A 31 -28.08 -6.86 -7.84
N THR A 32 -27.89 -6.54 -6.57
CA THR A 32 -28.86 -6.76 -5.50
C THR A 32 -29.31 -5.42 -4.92
N LYS A 33 -30.56 -5.41 -4.41
CA LYS A 33 -31.09 -4.25 -3.70
C LYS A 33 -30.39 -4.09 -2.33
N ARG A 34 -30.43 -2.89 -1.78
CA ARG A 34 -29.97 -2.59 -0.42
C ARG A 34 -30.66 -3.52 0.59
N GLY A 35 -29.89 -4.14 1.48
CA GLY A 35 -30.41 -5.11 2.45
C GLY A 35 -30.57 -6.53 1.92
N GLY A 36 -30.19 -6.82 0.68
CA GLY A 36 -30.15 -8.18 0.14
C GLY A 36 -29.08 -9.06 0.81
N LEU A 37 -29.29 -10.38 0.78
CA LEU A 37 -28.37 -11.37 1.39
C LEU A 37 -27.02 -11.49 0.69
N GLY A 38 -26.75 -10.76 -0.39
CA GLY A 38 -25.52 -10.88 -1.15
C GLY A 38 -25.33 -12.25 -1.82
N ILE A 39 -24.13 -12.50 -2.30
CA ILE A 39 -23.74 -13.77 -2.92
C ILE A 39 -22.40 -14.23 -2.39
N ARG A 40 -22.24 -15.54 -2.22
CA ARG A 40 -20.96 -16.10 -1.80
C ARG A 40 -19.90 -15.83 -2.87
N ASN A 41 -18.80 -15.22 -2.46
CA ASN A 41 -17.67 -14.94 -3.33
C ASN A 41 -16.56 -15.99 -3.19
N TYR A 42 -16.23 -16.40 -1.98
CA TYR A 42 -15.14 -17.35 -1.70
C TYR A 42 -15.61 -18.41 -0.71
N SER A 43 -15.18 -19.66 -0.91
CA SER A 43 -15.65 -20.78 -0.10
C SER A 43 -14.54 -21.48 0.68
N ASN A 44 -13.27 -21.24 0.36
CA ASN A 44 -12.14 -21.99 0.91
C ASN A 44 -11.25 -21.08 1.76
N GLY A 45 -11.62 -20.86 3.02
CA GLY A 45 -10.85 -20.06 3.96
C GLY A 45 -11.28 -18.59 4.05
N ASN A 46 -10.50 -17.80 4.75
CA ASN A 46 -10.74 -16.37 5.00
C ASN A 46 -10.22 -15.51 3.85
N VAL A 47 -10.91 -14.43 3.58
CA VAL A 47 -10.52 -13.45 2.57
C VAL A 47 -9.68 -12.35 3.23
N ALA A 48 -8.44 -12.17 2.77
CA ALA A 48 -7.56 -11.07 3.19
C ALA A 48 -7.98 -9.74 2.55
N GLY A 49 -8.37 -9.76 1.26
CA GLY A 49 -8.77 -8.55 0.57
C GLY A 49 -9.53 -8.78 -0.72
N ILE A 50 -10.30 -7.75 -1.09
CA ILE A 50 -11.02 -7.66 -2.37
C ILE A 50 -10.65 -6.34 -3.03
N LYS A 51 -10.38 -6.37 -4.33
CA LYS A 51 -10.13 -5.17 -5.15
C LYS A 51 -10.84 -5.30 -6.49
N ILE A 52 -11.24 -4.18 -7.06
CA ILE A 52 -11.69 -4.09 -8.45
C ILE A 52 -10.46 -3.73 -9.28
N VAL A 53 -10.12 -4.58 -10.23
CA VAL A 53 -8.88 -4.50 -11.01
C VAL A 53 -9.13 -4.63 -12.50
N ASP A 54 -8.29 -3.99 -13.28
CA ASP A 54 -8.16 -4.16 -14.72
C ASP A 54 -6.90 -4.99 -15.03
N ASP A 55 -6.75 -5.46 -16.25
CA ASP A 55 -5.60 -6.28 -16.65
C ASP A 55 -4.27 -5.50 -16.63
N THR A 56 -4.35 -4.17 -16.67
CA THR A 56 -3.20 -3.25 -16.64
C THR A 56 -2.74 -2.90 -15.23
N ASP A 57 -3.54 -3.22 -14.21
CA ASP A 57 -3.22 -2.88 -12.82
C ASP A 57 -2.12 -3.77 -12.25
N ASP A 58 -1.37 -3.22 -11.31
CA ASP A 58 -0.44 -3.97 -10.47
C ASP A 58 -1.01 -4.17 -9.07
N LEU A 59 -0.56 -5.21 -8.44
CA LEU A 59 -0.98 -5.61 -7.10
C LEU A 59 0.22 -5.67 -6.18
N ILE A 60 0.08 -5.12 -4.99
CA ILE A 60 1.03 -5.28 -3.90
C ILE A 60 0.37 -6.12 -2.82
N LEU A 61 1.00 -7.23 -2.47
CA LEU A 61 0.60 -8.08 -1.35
C LEU A 61 1.67 -8.02 -0.28
N ILE A 62 1.23 -7.88 0.97
CA ILE A 62 2.12 -7.87 2.12
C ILE A 62 1.64 -8.94 3.09
N SER A 63 2.55 -9.80 3.54
CA SER A 63 2.26 -10.79 4.57
C SER A 63 2.42 -10.21 5.99
N GLN A 64 1.93 -10.93 6.99
CA GLN A 64 2.11 -10.55 8.40
C GLN A 64 3.57 -10.53 8.81
N ASN A 65 4.39 -11.41 8.24
CA ASN A 65 5.83 -11.46 8.49
C ASN A 65 6.64 -10.43 7.68
N GLY A 66 5.96 -9.50 6.96
CA GLY A 66 6.61 -8.41 6.26
C GLY A 66 7.12 -8.75 4.85
N ILE A 67 6.78 -9.92 4.29
CA ILE A 67 7.11 -10.25 2.91
C ILE A 67 6.21 -9.42 2.00
N LEU A 68 6.84 -8.64 1.12
CA LEU A 68 6.16 -7.81 0.13
C LEU A 68 6.43 -8.37 -1.26
N ILE A 69 5.38 -8.54 -2.06
CA ILE A 69 5.47 -8.88 -3.48
C ILE A 69 4.64 -7.92 -4.32
N ARG A 70 5.13 -7.64 -5.53
CA ARG A 70 4.40 -6.92 -6.58
C ARG A 70 4.18 -7.87 -7.75
N ILE A 71 2.95 -7.95 -8.24
CA ILE A 71 2.56 -8.81 -9.35
C ILE A 71 1.61 -8.06 -10.28
N HIS A 72 1.53 -8.48 -11.53
CA HIS A 72 0.54 -7.94 -12.45
C HIS A 72 -0.82 -8.61 -12.24
N ALA A 73 -1.91 -7.83 -12.33
CA ALA A 73 -3.24 -8.40 -12.24
C ALA A 73 -3.49 -9.44 -13.34
N SER A 74 -2.91 -9.25 -14.55
CA SER A 74 -2.97 -10.19 -15.67
C SER A 74 -2.40 -11.58 -15.36
N ASP A 75 -1.45 -11.69 -14.43
CA ASP A 75 -0.83 -12.97 -14.05
C ASP A 75 -1.80 -13.89 -13.29
N ILE A 76 -2.87 -13.32 -12.75
CA ILE A 76 -3.92 -14.07 -12.09
C ILE A 76 -5.03 -14.38 -13.09
N ASN A 77 -5.20 -15.62 -13.46
CA ASN A 77 -6.22 -16.03 -14.41
C ASN A 77 -7.63 -15.65 -13.98
N VAL A 78 -8.44 -15.19 -14.95
CA VAL A 78 -9.87 -14.96 -14.74
C VAL A 78 -10.58 -16.32 -14.65
N GLN A 79 -11.27 -16.55 -13.55
CA GLN A 79 -12.01 -17.77 -13.27
C GLN A 79 -13.46 -17.44 -12.92
N SER A 80 -14.33 -18.44 -13.03
CA SER A 80 -15.69 -18.28 -12.53
C SER A 80 -15.69 -18.00 -11.02
N ARG A 81 -16.76 -17.43 -10.53
CA ARG A 81 -16.98 -17.15 -9.09
C ARG A 81 -16.83 -18.38 -8.18
N TYR A 82 -16.91 -19.59 -8.72
CA TYR A 82 -16.78 -20.85 -7.99
C TYR A 82 -15.37 -21.45 -8.05
N GLY A 83 -14.44 -20.83 -8.81
CA GLY A 83 -13.07 -21.31 -8.92
C GLY A 83 -12.32 -21.28 -7.59
N SER A 84 -11.38 -22.20 -7.39
CA SER A 84 -10.56 -22.29 -6.18
C SER A 84 -9.44 -21.23 -6.10
N GLY A 85 -9.20 -20.52 -7.19
CA GLY A 85 -8.09 -19.57 -7.31
C GLY A 85 -6.75 -20.25 -7.61
N VAL A 86 -5.73 -19.42 -7.82
CA VAL A 86 -4.34 -19.83 -8.03
C VAL A 86 -3.49 -19.35 -6.86
N ARG A 87 -2.36 -20.01 -6.62
CA ARG A 87 -1.41 -19.54 -5.62
C ARG A 87 -0.68 -18.30 -6.14
N VAL A 88 -0.91 -17.19 -5.51
CA VAL A 88 -0.35 -15.88 -5.85
C VAL A 88 0.89 -15.59 -5.00
N MET A 89 0.84 -15.95 -3.73
CA MET A 89 1.92 -15.74 -2.78
C MET A 89 2.25 -17.04 -2.06
N ARG A 90 3.55 -17.36 -1.94
CA ARG A 90 4.02 -18.46 -1.09
C ARG A 90 4.29 -17.92 0.30
N LEU A 91 3.57 -18.43 1.26
CA LEU A 91 3.67 -18.07 2.67
C LEU A 91 4.41 -19.16 3.43
N GLY A 92 5.14 -18.78 4.47
CA GLY A 92 5.69 -19.71 5.44
C GLY A 92 4.63 -20.31 6.36
N GLU A 93 5.04 -21.22 7.24
CA GLU A 93 4.18 -21.73 8.32
C GLU A 93 3.75 -20.55 9.20
N ASP A 94 2.47 -20.49 9.53
CA ASP A 94 1.84 -19.44 10.35
C ASP A 94 1.84 -18.02 9.75
N ASP A 95 2.28 -17.82 8.49
CA ASP A 95 2.20 -16.54 7.83
C ASP A 95 0.87 -16.39 7.05
N LYS A 96 0.39 -15.16 6.93
CA LYS A 96 -0.86 -14.83 6.24
C LYS A 96 -0.72 -13.54 5.45
N VAL A 97 -1.49 -13.43 4.38
CA VAL A 97 -1.64 -12.15 3.68
C VAL A 97 -2.36 -11.17 4.59
N ALA A 98 -1.71 -10.06 4.91
CA ALA A 98 -2.25 -8.99 5.75
C ALA A 98 -2.85 -7.85 4.93
N VAL A 99 -2.20 -7.45 3.84
CA VAL A 99 -2.60 -6.31 3.01
C VAL A 99 -2.62 -6.69 1.54
N VAL A 100 -3.66 -6.22 0.85
CA VAL A 100 -3.79 -6.27 -0.61
C VAL A 100 -4.04 -4.85 -1.11
N ALA A 101 -3.11 -4.30 -1.86
CA ALA A 101 -3.22 -2.99 -2.48
C ALA A 101 -3.23 -3.11 -4.02
N ARG A 102 -3.92 -2.18 -4.68
CA ARG A 102 -3.87 -1.98 -6.13
C ARG A 102 -3.03 -0.75 -6.42
N VAL A 103 -2.19 -0.83 -7.41
CA VAL A 103 -1.38 0.28 -7.92
C VAL A 103 -1.72 0.46 -9.39
N ASP A 104 -2.06 1.69 -9.77
CA ASP A 104 -2.25 2.06 -11.16
C ASP A 104 -0.87 2.15 -11.84
N ARG A 105 -0.70 1.50 -12.98
CA ARG A 105 0.59 1.43 -13.68
C ARG A 105 1.08 2.79 -14.20
N ASP A 106 0.16 3.71 -14.45
CA ASP A 106 0.46 5.06 -14.94
C ASP A 106 1.16 5.95 -13.89
N ASN A 107 1.06 5.61 -12.61
CA ASN A 107 1.71 6.37 -11.54
C ASN A 107 3.21 6.06 -11.38
N ASP A 108 3.72 4.98 -11.97
CA ASP A 108 5.15 4.66 -11.90
C ASP A 108 6.02 5.62 -12.74
N ALA A 109 5.41 6.27 -13.74
CA ALA A 109 6.12 7.26 -14.56
C ALA A 109 6.25 8.63 -13.87
N GLU A 110 5.37 8.94 -12.91
CA GLU A 110 5.42 10.19 -12.13
C GLU A 110 6.30 10.06 -10.87
N THR A 111 6.35 8.86 -10.26
CA THR A 111 7.24 8.62 -9.10
C THR A 111 8.72 8.47 -9.50
N ALA A 112 9.01 8.22 -10.77
CA ALA A 112 10.39 8.25 -11.29
C ALA A 112 10.93 9.67 -11.53
N LYS A 113 10.09 10.70 -11.40
CA LYS A 113 10.47 12.11 -11.30
C LYS A 113 10.42 12.60 -9.86
N ILE A 114 11.06 11.88 -8.96
CA ILE A 114 11.74 12.56 -7.87
C ILE A 114 12.90 13.25 -8.61
N GLU A 115 12.69 14.49 -8.98
CA GLU A 115 13.78 15.37 -9.31
C GLU A 115 14.72 15.25 -8.12
N ASP A 116 15.89 14.70 -8.36
CA ASP A 116 17.05 14.90 -7.53
C ASP A 116 17.20 16.43 -7.41
N THR A 117 16.44 17.01 -6.48
CA THR A 117 16.74 18.33 -5.96
C THR A 117 18.05 18.09 -5.26
N GLY A 118 19.13 18.38 -5.95
CA GLY A 118 20.52 18.22 -5.51
C GLY A 118 20.81 18.90 -4.17
N GLU A 119 20.11 18.51 -3.14
CA GLU A 119 20.52 18.62 -1.76
C GLU A 119 21.55 17.50 -1.58
N THR A 120 22.76 17.80 -2.03
CA THR A 120 23.94 17.09 -1.56
C THR A 120 23.92 17.18 -0.05
N ASP A 121 24.07 16.02 0.61
CA ASP A 121 24.33 15.98 2.04
C ASP A 121 25.37 17.06 2.38
N PRO A 122 25.11 17.90 3.40
CA PRO A 122 25.99 19.01 3.71
C PRO A 122 27.42 18.48 3.88
N THR A 123 28.35 19.15 3.23
CA THR A 123 29.76 18.77 3.31
C THR A 123 30.23 18.88 4.76
N PRO A 124 31.32 18.16 5.16
CA PRO A 124 31.85 18.28 6.53
C PRO A 124 32.17 19.71 6.96
N GLU A 125 32.45 20.61 6.01
CA GLU A 125 32.67 22.03 6.26
C GLU A 125 31.37 22.79 6.56
N GLU A 126 30.27 22.44 5.88
CA GLU A 126 28.95 23.02 6.13
C GLU A 126 28.35 22.55 7.46
N LEU A 127 28.56 21.27 7.83
CA LEU A 127 28.18 20.74 9.15
C LEU A 127 28.94 21.47 10.27
N ALA A 128 30.24 21.71 10.12
CA ALA A 128 31.03 22.44 11.08
C ALA A 128 30.59 23.91 11.21
N ALA A 129 30.11 24.53 10.14
CA ALA A 129 29.58 25.88 10.15
C ALA A 129 28.22 25.95 10.90
N ILE A 130 27.34 24.96 10.72
CA ILE A 130 26.06 24.88 11.42
C ILE A 130 26.27 24.66 12.92
N GLU A 131 27.17 23.75 13.32
CA GLU A 131 27.51 23.52 14.72
C GLU A 131 28.15 24.75 15.39
N ALA A 132 28.95 25.52 14.64
CA ALA A 132 29.55 26.76 15.16
C ALA A 132 28.51 27.88 15.35
N GLU A 133 27.49 27.93 14.51
CA GLU A 133 26.41 28.89 14.61
C GLU A 133 25.43 28.55 15.75
N GLU A 134 25.11 27.27 15.96
CA GLU A 134 24.33 26.82 17.12
C GLU A 134 25.04 27.11 18.45
N LEU A 135 26.33 26.86 18.55
CA LEU A 135 27.13 27.17 19.74
C LEU A 135 27.22 28.67 20.01
N ALA A 136 27.25 29.48 18.97
CA ALA A 136 27.25 30.93 19.12
C ALA A 136 25.91 31.50 19.59
N GLN A 137 24.81 30.89 19.18
CA GLN A 137 23.45 31.24 19.62
C GLN A 137 23.21 30.84 21.08
N GLU A 138 23.65 29.64 21.48
CA GLU A 138 23.52 29.15 22.86
C GLU A 138 24.35 30.02 23.84
N ALA A 139 25.53 30.45 23.42
CA ALA A 139 26.36 31.39 24.21
C ALA A 139 25.79 32.79 24.32
N ALA A 140 24.98 33.22 23.35
CA ALA A 140 24.33 34.56 23.37
C ALA A 140 23.08 34.52 24.25
N GLU A 141 22.39 33.41 24.38
CA GLU A 141 21.19 33.27 25.22
C GLU A 141 21.54 33.18 26.70
N ASP A 142 22.69 32.57 27.03
CA ASP A 142 23.18 32.48 28.42
C ASP A 142 23.80 33.78 28.95
N ALA A 143 24.02 34.78 28.07
CA ALA A 143 24.56 36.09 28.40
C ALA A 143 23.50 37.19 28.63
N ALA A 144 22.20 36.89 28.61
CA ALA A 144 21.13 37.85 28.88
C ALA A 144 21.08 38.12 30.39
N PRO A 145 21.26 39.41 30.85
CA PRO A 145 21.20 39.75 32.27
C PRO A 145 19.76 39.63 32.78
N GLU A 146 19.58 38.84 33.84
CA GLU A 146 18.38 38.86 34.67
C GLU A 146 18.15 40.30 35.15
N ASN A 147 17.13 40.94 34.64
CA ASN A 147 16.73 42.28 35.07
C ASN A 147 15.80 42.12 36.30
N ASP A 148 16.44 42.11 37.47
CA ASP A 148 15.79 42.27 38.76
C ASP A 148 15.16 43.66 38.78
N THR A 149 13.85 43.74 38.77
CA THR A 149 13.13 44.99 39.12
C THR A 149 12.29 44.71 40.35
N GLU A 150 12.89 44.92 41.52
CA GLU A 150 12.15 45.26 42.73
C GLU A 150 11.56 46.68 42.59
N GLU A 151 10.23 46.84 42.67
CA GLU A 151 9.49 47.82 43.48
C GLU A 151 8.00 47.53 43.45
#